data_48e9015b9b117774ccfe9538339a084d
#
_entry.id   48e9015b9b117774ccfe9538339a084d
#
_cell.length_a   1.000
_cell.length_b   1.000
_cell.length_c   1.000
_cell.angle_alpha   90.00
_cell.angle_beta   90.00
_cell.angle_gamma   90.00
#
_symmetry.space_group_name_H-M   'P 1'
#
loop_
_entity.id
_entity.type
_entity.pdbx_description
1 polymer ?
#
loop_
_entity_poly.entity_id
_entity_poly.type
_entity_poly.pdbx_seq_one_letter_code
_entity_poly.pdbx_strand_id
1 'polypeptide(L)'
;MYHRFNENKYPSTNIKMDIFQKHIKIIKELDYELYNPKSFVREFKKPKKKKKILITIDDGFKSFYNNAWPYLKENKIPFILFVSTEPVGKNGYMTWDEIIEIDRSEFGSIGHHSHSHDYLIDKSEKEFIDDI
;
A
#
# COMPACT_ATOMS: atom_id res chain seq x y z
N MET A 1 -6.46 -1.65 -4.63
CA MET A 1 -6.28 -1.12 -3.27
C MET A 1 -6.57 -2.21 -2.26
N TYR A 2 -5.73 -2.35 -1.23
CA TYR A 2 -5.86 -3.30 -0.13
C TYR A 2 -5.51 -2.61 1.19
N HIS A 3 -5.87 -3.22 2.33
CA HIS A 3 -5.58 -2.67 3.67
C HIS A 3 -5.04 -3.76 4.60
N ARG A 4 -5.89 -4.72 5.02
CA ARG A 4 -5.60 -5.78 5.99
C ARG A 4 -5.48 -7.15 5.34
N PHE A 5 -4.70 -8.03 5.94
CA PHE A 5 -4.43 -9.36 5.40
C PHE A 5 -4.54 -10.44 6.48
N ASN A 6 -5.34 -11.48 6.20
CA ASN A 6 -5.56 -12.63 7.10
C ASN A 6 -6.05 -12.26 8.51
N GLU A 7 -6.73 -11.13 8.68
CA GLU A 7 -7.39 -10.82 9.94
C GLU A 7 -8.77 -11.48 10.02
N ASN A 8 -9.26 -11.74 11.25
CA ASN A 8 -10.62 -12.28 11.48
C ASN A 8 -11.67 -11.18 11.69
N LYS A 9 -11.23 -9.93 11.78
CA LYS A 9 -12.07 -8.74 11.94
C LYS A 9 -12.07 -7.90 10.67
N TYR A 10 -13.03 -6.98 10.59
CA TYR A 10 -13.11 -5.97 9.53
C TYR A 10 -13.20 -6.55 8.10
N PRO A 11 -14.22 -7.37 7.80
CA PRO A 11 -14.30 -8.11 6.52
C PRO A 11 -14.36 -7.20 5.29
N SER A 12 -14.79 -5.94 5.43
CA SER A 12 -14.83 -4.97 4.33
C SER A 12 -13.45 -4.48 3.88
N THR A 13 -12.44 -4.55 4.75
CA THR A 13 -11.07 -4.07 4.47
C THR A 13 -10.03 -5.17 4.55
N ASN A 14 -10.45 -6.41 4.82
CA ASN A 14 -9.56 -7.56 4.97
C ASN A 14 -9.63 -8.51 3.78
N ILE A 15 -8.49 -9.04 3.37
CA ILE A 15 -8.38 -10.07 2.34
C ILE A 15 -7.57 -11.26 2.86
N LYS A 16 -7.96 -12.48 2.48
CA LYS A 16 -7.15 -13.67 2.72
C LYS A 16 -5.97 -13.72 1.74
N MET A 17 -4.82 -14.20 2.23
CA MET A 17 -3.61 -14.25 1.40
C MET A 17 -3.75 -15.12 0.15
N ASP A 18 -4.46 -16.24 0.22
CA ASP A 18 -4.72 -17.09 -0.94
C ASP A 18 -5.50 -16.36 -2.05
N ILE A 19 -6.46 -15.50 -1.66
CA ILE A 19 -7.22 -14.66 -2.60
C ILE A 19 -6.33 -13.57 -3.17
N PHE A 20 -5.52 -12.91 -2.33
CA PHE A 20 -4.56 -11.90 -2.79
C PHE A 20 -3.57 -12.48 -3.83
N GLN A 21 -3.01 -13.67 -3.55
CA GLN A 21 -2.12 -14.36 -4.47
C GLN A 21 -2.81 -14.72 -5.79
N LYS A 22 -4.09 -15.14 -5.75
CA LYS A 22 -4.90 -15.36 -6.97
C LYS A 22 -5.07 -14.07 -7.77
N HIS A 23 -5.31 -12.92 -7.12
CA HIS A 23 -5.38 -11.64 -7.82
C HIS A 23 -4.07 -11.32 -8.56
N ILE A 24 -2.92 -11.52 -7.90
CA ILE A 24 -1.61 -11.32 -8.53
C ILE A 24 -1.42 -12.25 -9.75
N LYS A 25 -1.80 -13.51 -9.60
CA LYS A 25 -1.73 -14.48 -10.70
C LYS A 25 -2.59 -14.04 -11.89
N ILE A 26 -3.84 -13.66 -11.67
CA ILE A 26 -4.76 -13.17 -12.71
C ILE A 26 -4.19 -11.94 -13.42
N ILE A 27 -3.62 -10.97 -12.70
CA ILE A 27 -2.98 -9.79 -13.29
C ILE A 27 -1.87 -10.20 -14.26
N LYS A 28 -1.03 -11.17 -13.88
CA LYS A 28 0.05 -11.68 -14.73
C LYS A 28 -0.48 -12.45 -15.96
N GLU A 29 -1.52 -13.26 -15.79
CA GLU A 29 -2.16 -14.03 -16.86
C GLU A 29 -2.85 -13.14 -17.90
N LEU A 30 -3.41 -12.00 -17.48
CA LEU A 30 -4.03 -11.02 -18.36
C LEU A 30 -3.03 -10.08 -19.05
N ASP A 31 -1.73 -10.36 -18.96
CA ASP A 31 -0.64 -9.58 -19.57
C ASP A 31 -0.62 -8.08 -19.12
N TYR A 32 -1.11 -7.80 -17.92
CA TYR A 32 -0.92 -6.48 -17.30
C TYR A 32 0.49 -6.38 -16.71
N GLU A 33 1.12 -5.23 -16.88
CA GLU A 33 2.38 -4.91 -16.23
C GLU A 33 2.14 -4.34 -14.83
N LEU A 34 2.76 -4.94 -13.81
CA LEU A 34 2.78 -4.38 -12.46
C LEU A 34 3.70 -3.15 -12.45
N TYR A 35 3.13 -2.01 -12.09
CA TYR A 35 3.80 -0.71 -12.18
C TYR A 35 4.63 -0.43 -10.92
N ASN A 36 5.92 -0.11 -11.12
CA ASN A 36 6.78 0.30 -10.01
C ASN A 36 6.63 1.82 -9.76
N PRO A 37 6.10 2.24 -8.61
CA PRO A 37 5.91 3.65 -8.27
C PRO A 37 7.20 4.48 -8.36
N LYS A 38 8.36 3.89 -8.04
CA LYS A 38 9.67 4.55 -8.10
C LYS A 38 10.07 4.96 -9.52
N SER A 39 9.45 4.38 -10.54
CA SER A 39 9.67 4.74 -11.95
C SER A 39 8.62 5.72 -12.52
N PHE A 40 7.62 6.12 -11.73
CA PHE A 40 6.45 6.87 -12.19
C PHE A 40 6.82 8.10 -13.00
N VAL A 41 7.61 9.02 -12.44
CA VAL A 41 7.96 10.29 -13.09
C VAL A 41 8.69 10.05 -14.43
N ARG A 42 9.60 9.07 -14.46
CA ARG A 42 10.38 8.73 -15.66
C ARG A 42 9.53 8.11 -16.76
N GLU A 43 8.53 7.31 -16.38
CA GLU A 43 7.73 6.53 -17.33
C GLU A 43 6.41 7.17 -17.70
N PHE A 44 5.94 8.14 -16.91
CA PHE A 44 4.63 8.77 -17.10
C PHE A 44 4.47 9.39 -18.52
N LYS A 45 5.54 9.98 -19.04
CA LYS A 45 5.55 10.65 -20.36
C LYS A 45 5.82 9.72 -21.54
N LYS A 46 6.11 8.43 -21.29
CA LYS A 46 6.41 7.48 -22.38
C LYS A 46 5.13 6.87 -22.95
N PRO A 47 5.07 6.61 -24.28
CA PRO A 47 3.97 5.86 -24.88
C PRO A 47 3.83 4.48 -24.22
N LYS A 48 2.62 4.14 -23.80
CA LYS A 48 2.34 2.87 -23.09
C LYS A 48 1.99 1.81 -24.12
N LYS A 49 2.79 0.74 -24.21
CA LYS A 49 2.51 -0.44 -25.03
C LYS A 49 1.57 -1.42 -24.34
N LYS A 50 1.61 -1.49 -23.00
CA LYS A 50 0.80 -2.40 -22.16
C LYS A 50 0.01 -1.62 -21.12
N LYS A 51 -1.13 -2.19 -20.73
CA LYS A 51 -1.89 -1.67 -19.57
C LYS A 51 -1.10 -1.96 -18.30
N LYS A 52 -1.05 -0.97 -17.40
CA LYS A 52 -0.30 -1.05 -16.14
C LYS A 52 -1.26 -1.04 -14.96
N ILE A 53 -0.95 -1.84 -13.94
CA ILE A 53 -1.66 -1.88 -12.67
C ILE A 53 -0.70 -1.48 -11.56
N LEU A 54 -1.11 -0.51 -10.74
CA LEU A 54 -0.45 -0.16 -9.51
C LEU A 54 -1.17 -0.84 -8.33
N ILE A 55 -0.43 -1.55 -7.50
CA ILE A 55 -0.93 -2.09 -6.25
C ILE A 55 -0.77 -1.03 -5.18
N THR A 56 -1.86 -0.70 -4.49
CA THR A 56 -1.86 0.21 -3.35
C THR A 56 -2.29 -0.53 -2.08
N ILE A 57 -1.61 -0.22 -0.99
CA ILE A 57 -1.89 -0.73 0.36
C ILE A 57 -2.07 0.50 1.24
N ASP A 58 -3.15 0.56 2.00
CA ASP A 58 -3.48 1.75 2.77
C ASP A 58 -3.38 1.49 4.29
N ASP A 59 -3.25 2.57 5.06
CA ASP A 59 -3.27 2.70 6.52
C ASP A 59 -2.02 2.23 7.28
N GLY A 60 -1.21 1.34 6.76
CA GLY A 60 -0.03 0.83 7.47
C GLY A 60 -0.34 -0.23 8.55
N PHE A 61 -1.31 -1.11 8.31
CA PHE A 61 -1.66 -2.18 9.25
C PHE A 61 -0.56 -3.22 9.42
N LYS A 62 -0.38 -3.69 10.65
CA LYS A 62 0.58 -4.74 11.00
C LYS A 62 0.35 -6.05 10.25
N SER A 63 -0.90 -6.36 9.95
CA SER A 63 -1.26 -7.56 9.19
C SER A 63 -0.71 -7.56 7.77
N PHE A 64 -0.56 -6.40 7.14
CA PHE A 64 0.13 -6.26 5.86
C PHE A 64 1.60 -6.66 5.97
N TYR A 65 2.33 -6.09 6.94
CA TYR A 65 3.73 -6.40 7.14
C TYR A 65 3.98 -7.88 7.43
N ASN A 66 3.15 -8.48 8.31
CA ASN A 66 3.32 -9.87 8.71
C ASN A 66 2.95 -10.89 7.62
N ASN A 67 1.96 -10.59 6.78
CA ASN A 67 1.38 -11.57 5.85
C ASN A 67 1.71 -11.29 4.38
N ALA A 68 1.52 -10.05 3.91
CA ALA A 68 1.65 -9.74 2.48
C ALA A 68 3.05 -9.25 2.10
N TRP A 69 3.73 -8.50 2.95
CA TRP A 69 5.06 -7.98 2.67
C TRP A 69 6.09 -9.07 2.33
N PRO A 70 6.22 -10.20 3.09
CA PRO A 70 7.14 -11.27 2.74
C PRO A 70 6.90 -11.82 1.32
N TYR A 71 5.63 -12.03 0.95
CA TYR A 71 5.26 -12.50 -0.37
C TYR A 71 5.61 -11.49 -1.48
N LEU A 72 5.30 -10.20 -1.26
CA LEU A 72 5.62 -9.14 -2.23
C LEU A 72 7.13 -8.99 -2.43
N LYS A 73 7.90 -9.05 -1.34
CA LYS A 73 9.37 -8.99 -1.34
C LYS A 73 9.98 -10.15 -2.10
N GLU A 74 9.60 -11.38 -1.78
CA GLU A 74 10.09 -12.60 -2.44
C GLU A 74 9.80 -12.61 -3.95
N ASN A 75 8.59 -12.19 -4.33
CA ASN A 75 8.15 -12.20 -5.72
C ASN A 75 8.48 -10.90 -6.48
N LYS A 76 9.20 -9.96 -5.87
CA LYS A 76 9.62 -8.66 -6.45
C LYS A 76 8.44 -7.88 -7.03
N ILE A 77 7.32 -7.87 -6.30
CA ILE A 77 6.07 -7.23 -6.73
C ILE A 77 6.07 -5.78 -6.25
N PRO A 78 6.02 -4.80 -7.16
CA PRO A 78 6.01 -3.39 -6.79
C PRO A 78 4.65 -2.95 -6.24
N PHE A 79 4.68 -2.06 -5.27
CA PHE A 79 3.50 -1.48 -4.64
C PHE A 79 3.82 -0.11 -4.00
N ILE A 80 2.79 0.61 -3.64
CA ILE A 80 2.88 1.79 -2.77
C ILE A 80 2.07 1.54 -1.50
N LEU A 81 2.67 1.84 -0.35
CA LEU A 81 2.04 1.83 0.97
C LEU A 81 1.73 3.28 1.37
N PHE A 82 0.45 3.60 1.47
CA PHE A 82 -0.02 4.88 1.99
C PHE A 82 -0.18 4.79 3.51
N VAL A 83 0.56 5.59 4.25
CA VAL A 83 0.66 5.51 5.72
C VAL A 83 -0.05 6.68 6.37
N SER A 84 -1.01 6.40 7.24
CA SER A 84 -1.51 7.35 8.22
C SER A 84 -0.54 7.39 9.39
N THR A 85 -0.04 8.57 9.74
CA THR A 85 1.15 8.65 10.61
C THR A 85 0.82 8.58 12.10
N GLU A 86 -0.36 9.01 12.54
CA GLU A 86 -0.77 8.98 13.95
C GLU A 86 -0.81 7.56 14.56
N PRO A 87 -1.34 6.52 13.86
CA PRO A 87 -1.42 5.18 14.43
C PRO A 87 -0.10 4.39 14.38
N VAL A 88 0.95 4.89 13.71
CA VAL A 88 2.23 4.17 13.60
C VAL A 88 2.79 3.84 14.99
N GLY A 89 3.16 2.58 15.19
CA GLY A 89 3.65 2.05 16.46
C GLY A 89 2.56 1.69 17.48
N LYS A 90 1.30 2.02 17.24
CA LYS A 90 0.18 1.59 18.06
C LYS A 90 -0.18 0.12 17.77
N ASN A 91 -0.92 -0.51 18.67
CA ASN A 91 -1.36 -1.90 18.50
C ASN A 91 -2.15 -2.10 17.19
N GLY A 92 -1.76 -3.08 16.41
CA GLY A 92 -2.37 -3.39 15.11
C GLY A 92 -1.79 -2.63 13.92
N TYR A 93 -0.84 -1.72 14.15
CA TYR A 93 -0.16 -0.96 13.10
C TYR A 93 1.33 -1.27 13.05
N MET A 94 1.95 -0.94 11.93
CA MET A 94 3.39 -1.07 11.71
C MET A 94 4.16 -0.07 12.57
N THR A 95 5.42 -0.42 12.86
CA THR A 95 6.40 0.52 13.43
C THR A 95 7.10 1.33 12.34
N TRP A 96 7.76 2.42 12.71
CA TRP A 96 8.58 3.19 11.77
C TRP A 96 9.71 2.37 11.16
N ASP A 97 10.34 1.48 11.93
CA ASP A 97 11.42 0.62 11.42
C ASP A 97 10.93 -0.32 10.31
N GLU A 98 9.71 -0.86 10.45
CA GLU A 98 9.09 -1.71 9.43
C GLU A 98 8.71 -0.93 8.16
N ILE A 99 8.24 0.31 8.32
CA ILE A 99 7.95 1.21 7.19
C ILE A 99 9.25 1.56 6.46
N ILE A 100 10.31 1.87 7.21
CA ILE A 100 11.65 2.17 6.66
C ILE A 100 12.23 0.96 5.93
N GLU A 101 12.04 -0.27 6.44
CA GLU A 101 12.47 -1.49 5.74
C GLU A 101 11.81 -1.58 4.36
N ILE A 102 10.49 -1.31 4.28
CA ILE A 102 9.77 -1.32 3.01
C ILE A 102 10.29 -0.24 2.06
N ASP A 103 10.49 0.98 2.55
CA ASP A 103 10.96 2.10 1.73
C ASP A 103 12.36 1.87 1.13
N ARG A 104 13.23 1.21 1.89
CA ARG A 104 14.57 0.82 1.42
C ARG A 104 14.57 -0.30 0.39
N SER A 105 13.46 -1.01 0.23
CA SER A 105 13.35 -2.06 -0.79
C SER A 105 13.25 -1.47 -2.19
N GLU A 106 13.57 -2.27 -3.21
CA GLU A 106 13.43 -1.86 -4.61
C GLU A 106 11.95 -1.84 -5.08
N PHE A 107 11.05 -2.48 -4.34
CA PHE A 107 9.67 -2.76 -4.76
C PHE A 107 8.65 -1.95 -3.98
N GLY A 108 8.93 -1.60 -2.73
CA GLY A 108 8.06 -0.79 -1.89
C GLY A 108 8.30 0.70 -2.09
N SER A 109 7.23 1.48 -2.12
CA SER A 109 7.27 2.93 -2.01
C SER A 109 6.34 3.36 -0.90
N ILE A 110 6.66 4.47 -0.24
CA ILE A 110 5.81 5.03 0.82
C ILE A 110 5.12 6.28 0.28
N GLY A 111 3.83 6.38 0.56
CA GLY A 111 3.00 7.55 0.31
C GLY A 111 2.33 8.03 1.60
N HIS A 112 1.88 9.26 1.60
CA HIS A 112 1.17 9.87 2.72
C HIS A 112 -0.33 9.54 2.65
N HIS A 113 -0.96 9.25 3.81
CA HIS A 113 -2.39 8.97 3.95
C HIS A 113 -3.01 9.75 5.10
N SER A 114 -2.72 11.03 5.18
CA SER A 114 -3.00 11.96 6.29
C SER A 114 -2.33 11.57 7.63
N HIS A 115 -2.47 12.42 8.65
CA HIS A 115 -1.98 12.12 9.99
C HIS A 115 -2.99 11.27 10.74
N SER A 116 -4.19 11.79 10.96
CA SER A 116 -5.22 11.16 11.81
C SER A 116 -6.05 10.08 11.11
N HIS A 117 -6.11 10.10 9.78
CA HIS A 117 -7.07 9.35 8.99
C HIS A 117 -8.53 9.76 9.24
N ASP A 118 -8.74 10.99 9.70
CA ASP A 118 -10.07 11.54 9.92
C ASP A 118 -10.79 11.91 8.61
N TYR A 119 -12.11 12.10 8.71
CA TYR A 119 -12.92 12.62 7.61
C TYR A 119 -12.71 14.14 7.48
N LEU A 120 -11.81 14.54 6.58
CA LEU A 120 -11.30 15.92 6.51
C LEU A 120 -12.27 16.94 5.92
N ILE A 121 -13.35 16.51 5.24
CA ILE A 121 -14.27 17.43 4.55
C ILE A 121 -15.02 18.37 5.51
N ASP A 122 -15.22 17.96 6.76
CA ASP A 122 -15.91 18.73 7.80
C ASP A 122 -14.94 19.51 8.70
N LYS A 123 -13.65 19.48 8.40
CA LYS A 123 -12.60 20.17 9.16
C LYS A 123 -12.41 21.59 8.66
N SER A 124 -11.97 22.47 9.54
CA SER A 124 -11.49 23.80 9.14
C SER A 124 -10.23 23.70 8.28
N GLU A 125 -9.92 24.76 7.51
CA GLU A 125 -8.70 24.82 6.72
C GLU A 125 -7.44 24.58 7.55
N LYS A 126 -7.40 25.12 8.77
CA LYS A 126 -6.28 24.93 9.68
C LYS A 126 -6.14 23.45 10.07
N GLU A 127 -7.21 22.81 10.51
CA GLU A 127 -7.19 21.39 10.89
C GLU A 127 -6.81 20.50 9.70
N PHE A 128 -7.27 20.85 8.48
CA PHE A 128 -6.87 20.16 7.26
C PHE A 128 -5.36 20.28 6.99
N ILE A 129 -4.81 21.50 7.09
CA ILE A 129 -3.38 21.74 6.89
C ILE A 129 -2.52 21.04 7.96
N ASP A 130 -3.00 21.02 9.21
CA ASP A 130 -2.28 20.38 10.32
C ASP A 130 -2.29 18.84 10.20
N ASP A 131 -3.23 18.24 9.43
CA ASP A 131 -3.37 16.79 9.25
C ASP A 131 -2.63 16.25 8.02
N ILE A 132 -2.25 17.07 7.08
CA ILE A 132 -1.51 16.67 5.89
C ILE A 132 -0.04 17.11 5.95
#